data_2ea30c1ee0ee895686fc23ef72b65472
#
_entry.id   2ea30c1ee0ee895686fc23ef72b65472
#
_cell.length_a   1.000
_cell.length_b   1.000
_cell.length_c   1.000
_cell.angle_alpha   90.00
_cell.angle_beta   90.00
_cell.angle_gamma   90.00
#
_symmetry.space_group_name_H-M   'P 1'
#
loop_
_entity.id
_entity.type
_entity.pdbx_description
1 polymer ?
#
loop_
_entity_poly.entity_id
_entity_poly.type
_entity_poly.pdbx_seq_one_letter_code
_entity_poly.pdbx_strand_id
1 'polypeptide(L)'
;MKSALVLIDIQNDFIEKGVFDIQGAADVIPIINQIRSKYDQKFSSIFLVTDQRQETHISFKDSPYAKEENLPFDEITLSCKGKFPRFCVKGTKGAGLYYEMMIKGNEINITKGEDKFKEEMSAFNNQMFRDILNSNEIKRVFICGFTTEFSVGLTALDCARKEYETYVIKDACRGLAPASEAAMLKNFERKNVKMITYAEFEKLMANEEEKK
;
A
#
# COMPACT_ATOMS: atom_id res chain seq x y z
N MET A 1 11.35 -4.46 19.27
CA MET A 1 11.22 -3.20 18.47
C MET A 1 9.76 -2.99 18.15
N LYS A 2 9.22 -1.72 18.30
CA LYS A 2 7.81 -1.45 17.96
C LYS A 2 7.64 -1.44 16.44
N SER A 3 6.72 -2.25 15.95
CA SER A 3 6.48 -2.47 14.52
C SER A 3 5.04 -2.17 14.13
N ALA A 4 4.83 -1.73 12.89
CA ALA A 4 3.51 -1.57 12.30
C ALA A 4 3.33 -2.49 11.08
N LEU A 5 2.10 -2.94 10.87
CA LEU A 5 1.65 -3.57 9.63
C LEU A 5 0.79 -2.57 8.86
N VAL A 6 1.07 -2.39 7.58
CA VAL A 6 0.32 -1.48 6.70
C VAL A 6 -0.28 -2.29 5.56
N LEU A 7 -1.60 -2.36 5.53
CA LEU A 7 -2.40 -3.07 4.54
C LEU A 7 -2.97 -2.04 3.57
N ILE A 8 -2.50 -2.06 2.31
CA ILE A 8 -2.74 -0.98 1.36
C ILE A 8 -3.64 -1.43 0.22
N ASP A 9 -4.72 -0.69 0.01
CA ASP A 9 -5.61 -0.76 -1.16
C ASP A 9 -6.13 -2.17 -1.49
N ILE A 10 -6.45 -2.97 -0.45
CA ILE A 10 -7.04 -4.30 -0.64
C ILE A 10 -8.53 -4.15 -0.98
N GLN A 11 -8.78 -3.50 -2.14
CA GLN A 11 -10.09 -3.07 -2.61
C GLN A 11 -10.47 -3.78 -3.91
N ASN A 12 -11.77 -3.90 -4.18
CA ASN A 12 -12.28 -4.68 -5.31
C ASN A 12 -11.76 -4.24 -6.67
N ASP A 13 -11.49 -2.93 -6.87
CA ASP A 13 -11.01 -2.43 -8.16
C ASP A 13 -9.60 -2.91 -8.54
N PHE A 14 -8.81 -3.40 -7.58
CA PHE A 14 -7.47 -3.94 -7.84
C PHE A 14 -7.46 -5.46 -8.08
N ILE A 15 -8.53 -6.17 -7.72
CA ILE A 15 -8.60 -7.62 -7.79
C ILE A 15 -9.29 -8.05 -9.09
N GLU A 16 -9.21 -9.34 -9.43
CA GLU A 16 -9.78 -9.89 -10.65
C GLU A 16 -11.25 -9.47 -10.83
N LYS A 17 -11.60 -9.04 -12.05
CA LYS A 17 -12.89 -8.46 -12.43
C LYS A 17 -13.14 -7.04 -11.87
N GLY A 18 -12.20 -6.46 -11.16
CA GLY A 18 -12.18 -5.04 -10.85
C GLY A 18 -11.68 -4.20 -12.02
N VAL A 19 -11.59 -2.88 -11.82
CA VAL A 19 -11.19 -1.92 -12.88
C VAL A 19 -9.79 -2.21 -13.42
N PHE A 20 -8.86 -2.62 -12.56
CA PHE A 20 -7.48 -2.96 -12.95
C PHE A 20 -7.27 -4.43 -13.29
N ASP A 21 -8.15 -5.30 -12.84
CA ASP A 21 -8.12 -6.75 -13.13
C ASP A 21 -6.72 -7.36 -12.98
N ILE A 22 -6.07 -7.08 -11.84
CA ILE A 22 -4.69 -7.51 -11.59
C ILE A 22 -4.64 -9.03 -11.43
N GLN A 23 -3.94 -9.70 -12.35
CA GLN A 23 -3.84 -11.15 -12.36
C GLN A 23 -3.09 -11.67 -11.13
N GLY A 24 -3.69 -12.65 -10.44
CA GLY A 24 -3.14 -13.21 -9.21
C GLY A 24 -3.26 -12.28 -8.00
N ALA A 25 -4.06 -11.22 -8.08
CA ALA A 25 -4.28 -10.33 -6.95
C ALA A 25 -4.98 -11.05 -5.78
N ALA A 26 -5.95 -11.92 -6.05
CA ALA A 26 -6.61 -12.69 -5.02
C ALA A 26 -5.65 -13.65 -4.28
N ASP A 27 -4.56 -14.10 -4.91
CA ASP A 27 -3.59 -15.02 -4.30
C ASP A 27 -2.84 -14.41 -3.11
N VAL A 28 -2.77 -13.08 -3.02
CA VAL A 28 -2.10 -12.43 -1.89
C VAL A 28 -2.96 -12.40 -0.62
N ILE A 29 -4.28 -12.51 -0.76
CA ILE A 29 -5.22 -12.39 0.36
C ILE A 29 -5.02 -13.49 1.42
N PRO A 30 -4.87 -14.77 1.07
CA PRO A 30 -4.56 -15.81 2.04
C PRO A 30 -3.28 -15.54 2.82
N ILE A 31 -2.25 -14.98 2.17
CA ILE A 31 -0.96 -14.65 2.82
C ILE A 31 -1.15 -13.51 3.82
N ILE A 32 -1.85 -12.44 3.43
CA ILE A 32 -2.20 -11.33 4.33
C ILE A 32 -3.00 -11.85 5.52
N ASN A 33 -4.00 -12.71 5.28
CA ASN A 33 -4.82 -13.30 6.33
C ASN A 33 -4.00 -14.19 7.27
N GLN A 34 -2.99 -14.91 6.78
CA GLN A 34 -2.06 -15.66 7.62
C GLN A 34 -1.21 -14.74 8.51
N ILE A 35 -0.69 -13.64 7.96
CA ILE A 35 0.03 -12.62 8.74
C ILE A 35 -0.88 -12.10 9.86
N ARG A 36 -2.11 -11.72 9.51
CA ARG A 36 -3.11 -11.22 10.47
C ARG A 36 -3.46 -12.26 11.53
N SER A 37 -3.64 -13.50 11.13
CA SER A 37 -4.01 -14.58 12.07
C SER A 37 -2.91 -14.90 13.07
N LYS A 38 -1.67 -14.97 12.59
CA LYS A 38 -0.53 -15.46 13.41
C LYS A 38 0.17 -14.34 14.19
N TYR A 39 0.23 -13.11 13.62
CA TYR A 39 1.18 -12.10 14.08
C TYR A 39 0.54 -10.77 14.50
N ASP A 40 -0.78 -10.64 14.55
CA ASP A 40 -1.44 -9.39 14.97
C ASP A 40 -0.89 -8.81 16.28
N GLN A 41 -0.69 -9.69 17.28
CA GLN A 41 -0.21 -9.28 18.60
C GLN A 41 1.26 -8.81 18.63
N LYS A 42 1.97 -8.99 17.52
CA LYS A 42 3.36 -8.52 17.38
C LYS A 42 3.45 -7.09 16.86
N PHE A 43 2.35 -6.56 16.33
CA PHE A 43 2.30 -5.19 15.81
C PHE A 43 1.75 -4.23 16.86
N SER A 44 2.42 -3.10 17.04
CA SER A 44 1.95 -2.00 17.88
C SER A 44 0.84 -1.20 17.20
N SER A 45 0.78 -1.27 15.88
CA SER A 45 -0.27 -0.64 15.06
C SER A 45 -0.50 -1.47 13.81
N ILE A 46 -1.76 -1.59 13.39
CA ILE A 46 -2.16 -2.19 12.13
C ILE A 46 -2.99 -1.16 11.38
N PHE A 47 -2.49 -0.73 10.23
CA PHE A 47 -3.16 0.25 9.39
C PHE A 47 -3.88 -0.44 8.24
N LEU A 48 -5.12 -0.05 8.00
CA LEU A 48 -5.89 -0.39 6.81
C LEU A 48 -6.03 0.89 5.98
N VAL A 49 -5.23 0.97 4.94
CA VAL A 49 -5.18 2.13 4.04
C VAL A 49 -6.05 1.87 2.83
N THR A 50 -6.97 2.77 2.53
CA THR A 50 -7.87 2.66 1.37
C THR A 50 -7.84 3.93 0.53
N ASP A 51 -7.94 3.75 -0.78
CA ASP A 51 -8.12 4.83 -1.73
C ASP A 51 -9.61 5.18 -1.81
N GLN A 52 -9.96 6.48 -1.72
CA GLN A 52 -11.34 6.96 -1.68
C GLN A 52 -11.48 8.22 -2.55
N ARG A 53 -11.63 8.01 -3.85
CA ARG A 53 -11.57 9.10 -4.84
C ARG A 53 -12.95 9.71 -5.13
N GLN A 54 -12.96 11.00 -5.38
CA GLN A 54 -14.14 11.66 -5.95
C GLN A 54 -14.27 11.33 -7.45
N GLU A 55 -15.49 11.34 -7.99
CA GLU A 55 -15.77 11.01 -9.40
C GLU A 55 -14.98 11.84 -10.43
N THR A 56 -14.58 13.04 -10.07
CA THR A 56 -13.83 13.97 -10.91
C THR A 56 -12.36 14.07 -10.53
N HIS A 57 -11.81 13.07 -9.86
CA HIS A 57 -10.42 13.10 -9.38
C HIS A 57 -9.43 13.32 -10.53
N ILE A 58 -8.40 14.14 -10.29
CA ILE A 58 -7.40 14.58 -11.28
C ILE A 58 -6.69 13.43 -12.02
N SER A 59 -6.55 12.28 -11.38
CA SER A 59 -5.89 11.11 -11.98
C SER A 59 -6.72 10.39 -13.05
N PHE A 60 -8.01 10.70 -13.18
CA PHE A 60 -8.87 10.00 -14.14
C PHE A 60 -8.72 10.59 -15.55
N LYS A 61 -8.77 9.70 -16.55
CA LYS A 61 -8.64 10.07 -17.98
C LYS A 61 -9.65 11.10 -18.44
N ASP A 62 -10.85 11.05 -17.88
CA ASP A 62 -11.99 11.89 -18.21
C ASP A 62 -12.25 12.99 -17.17
N SER A 63 -11.31 13.20 -16.26
CA SER A 63 -11.42 14.29 -15.29
C SER A 63 -11.33 15.65 -15.97
N PRO A 64 -12.23 16.59 -15.65
CA PRO A 64 -12.14 17.96 -16.14
C PRO A 64 -10.92 18.72 -15.60
N TYR A 65 -10.27 18.16 -14.58
CA TYR A 65 -9.09 18.72 -13.92
C TYR A 65 -7.78 18.06 -14.36
N ALA A 66 -7.84 17.02 -15.21
CA ALA A 66 -6.66 16.30 -15.68
C ALA A 66 -5.78 17.23 -16.52
N LYS A 67 -4.60 17.58 -16.01
CA LYS A 67 -3.54 18.28 -16.75
C LYS A 67 -2.37 17.33 -16.93
N GLU A 68 -1.71 17.36 -18.09
CA GLU A 68 -0.59 16.47 -18.39
C GLU A 68 0.62 16.67 -17.47
N GLU A 69 0.72 17.83 -16.82
CA GLU A 69 1.89 18.30 -16.07
C GLU A 69 1.83 18.01 -14.56
N ASN A 70 0.74 17.42 -14.02
CA ASN A 70 0.48 17.45 -12.59
C ASN A 70 0.68 16.11 -11.85
N LEU A 71 1.44 15.17 -12.39
CA LEU A 71 1.68 13.91 -11.70
C LEU A 71 3.08 13.91 -11.09
N PRO A 72 3.18 13.76 -9.76
CA PRO A 72 4.45 13.87 -9.04
C PRO A 72 5.30 12.59 -9.16
N PHE A 73 5.49 12.09 -10.39
CA PHE A 73 6.21 10.84 -10.65
C PHE A 73 7.61 11.03 -11.23
N ASP A 74 8.28 12.14 -10.92
CA ASP A 74 9.61 12.45 -11.42
C ASP A 74 10.68 11.40 -11.08
N GLU A 75 10.47 10.58 -10.06
CA GLU A 75 11.40 9.51 -9.66
C GLU A 75 11.06 8.13 -10.23
N ILE A 76 9.87 7.95 -10.82
CA ILE A 76 9.40 6.67 -11.36
C ILE A 76 8.94 6.88 -12.78
N THR A 77 9.71 6.38 -13.74
CA THR A 77 9.28 6.35 -15.15
C THR A 77 8.13 5.35 -15.27
N LEU A 78 6.90 5.82 -15.07
CA LEU A 78 5.71 5.00 -15.21
C LEU A 78 5.32 4.92 -16.70
N SER A 79 5.07 3.72 -17.17
CA SER A 79 4.54 3.48 -18.51
C SER A 79 3.12 4.03 -18.73
N CYS A 80 2.41 4.30 -17.66
CA CYS A 80 1.10 4.97 -17.66
C CYS A 80 1.29 6.45 -17.31
N LYS A 81 1.29 7.31 -18.31
CA LYS A 81 1.38 8.78 -18.17
C LYS A 81 0.17 9.36 -17.42
N GLY A 82 -0.04 8.90 -16.19
CA GLY A 82 -0.91 9.51 -15.20
C GLY A 82 -2.40 9.59 -15.50
N LYS A 83 -2.90 8.84 -16.45
CA LYS A 83 -4.34 8.84 -16.74
C LYS A 83 -4.90 7.44 -16.51
N PHE A 84 -5.57 7.29 -15.35
CA PHE A 84 -6.21 6.04 -14.98
C PHE A 84 -7.70 6.02 -15.39
N PRO A 85 -8.30 4.82 -15.58
CA PRO A 85 -9.74 4.70 -15.55
C PRO A 85 -10.27 5.17 -14.19
N ARG A 86 -11.56 5.40 -14.06
CA ARG A 86 -12.16 5.68 -12.74
C ARG A 86 -12.02 4.44 -11.85
N PHE A 87 -11.40 4.59 -10.67
CA PHE A 87 -11.20 3.52 -9.71
C PHE A 87 -11.33 4.05 -8.28
N CYS A 88 -11.70 3.18 -7.38
CA CYS A 88 -11.90 3.47 -5.96
C CYS A 88 -12.75 4.73 -5.72
N VAL A 89 -13.75 4.94 -6.59
CA VAL A 89 -14.69 6.05 -6.45
C VAL A 89 -15.53 5.84 -5.20
N LYS A 90 -15.53 6.83 -4.32
CA LYS A 90 -16.20 6.79 -3.01
C LYS A 90 -17.67 6.36 -3.15
N GLY A 91 -18.07 5.38 -2.36
CA GLY A 91 -19.43 4.83 -2.35
C GLY A 91 -19.70 3.77 -3.41
N THR A 92 -18.75 3.45 -4.29
CA THR A 92 -18.90 2.35 -5.26
C THR A 92 -18.45 1.01 -4.65
N LYS A 93 -18.90 -0.09 -5.26
CA LYS A 93 -18.42 -1.44 -4.92
C LYS A 93 -16.90 -1.57 -5.12
N GLY A 94 -16.36 -0.90 -6.15
CA GLY A 94 -14.93 -0.92 -6.47
C GLY A 94 -14.06 -0.38 -5.34
N ALA A 95 -14.51 0.71 -4.67
CA ALA A 95 -13.85 1.28 -3.51
C ALA A 95 -14.01 0.46 -2.22
N GLY A 96 -14.90 -0.54 -2.21
CA GLY A 96 -15.08 -1.44 -1.07
C GLY A 96 -13.92 -2.40 -0.89
N LEU A 97 -13.68 -2.83 0.34
CA LEU A 97 -12.70 -3.88 0.64
C LEU A 97 -13.08 -5.20 -0.03
N TYR A 98 -12.06 -5.96 -0.40
CA TYR A 98 -12.28 -7.30 -0.91
C TYR A 98 -12.85 -8.22 0.19
N TYR A 99 -13.88 -8.96 -0.14
CA TYR A 99 -14.71 -9.68 0.84
C TYR A 99 -13.98 -10.80 1.61
N GLU A 100 -12.90 -11.35 1.05
CA GLU A 100 -12.09 -12.39 1.72
C GLU A 100 -11.00 -11.80 2.63
N MET A 101 -10.82 -10.48 2.64
CA MET A 101 -9.87 -9.84 3.53
C MET A 101 -10.34 -9.97 4.99
N MET A 102 -9.48 -10.52 5.84
CA MET A 102 -9.75 -10.66 7.28
C MET A 102 -9.71 -9.29 7.97
N ILE A 103 -10.87 -8.87 8.47
CA ILE A 103 -11.02 -7.67 9.30
C ILE A 103 -11.35 -8.12 10.73
N LYS A 104 -10.59 -7.62 11.70
CA LYS A 104 -10.70 -7.99 13.13
C LYS A 104 -11.20 -6.85 14.02
N GLY A 105 -11.34 -5.65 13.47
CA GLY A 105 -11.78 -4.45 14.21
C GLY A 105 -10.69 -3.78 15.05
N ASN A 106 -9.43 -4.22 14.90
CA ASN A 106 -8.27 -3.59 15.54
C ASN A 106 -7.43 -2.77 14.54
N GLU A 107 -7.91 -2.63 13.31
CA GLU A 107 -7.28 -1.83 12.27
C GLU A 107 -7.53 -0.33 12.50
N ILE A 108 -6.49 0.44 12.25
CA ILE A 108 -6.59 1.90 12.17
C ILE A 108 -6.87 2.24 10.71
N ASN A 109 -8.08 2.73 10.44
CA ASN A 109 -8.51 3.06 9.10
C ASN A 109 -7.88 4.39 8.65
N ILE A 110 -7.21 4.36 7.52
CA ILE A 110 -6.59 5.51 6.87
C ILE A 110 -7.16 5.64 5.46
N THR A 111 -7.65 6.81 5.10
CA THR A 111 -8.08 7.12 3.73
C THR A 111 -7.07 8.01 3.03
N LYS A 112 -6.92 7.83 1.72
CA LYS A 112 -6.12 8.68 0.84
C LYS A 112 -6.86 8.93 -0.47
N GLY A 113 -6.37 9.86 -1.29
CA GLY A 113 -6.98 10.18 -2.59
C GLY A 113 -8.28 10.97 -2.51
N GLU A 114 -8.63 11.54 -1.35
CA GLU A 114 -9.90 12.28 -1.18
C GLU A 114 -9.87 13.68 -1.79
N ASP A 115 -8.69 14.30 -1.92
CA ASP A 115 -8.56 15.60 -2.60
C ASP A 115 -8.54 15.40 -4.11
N LYS A 116 -9.64 15.78 -4.77
CA LYS A 116 -9.78 15.61 -6.22
C LYS A 116 -8.77 16.39 -7.07
N PHE A 117 -8.05 17.33 -6.48
CA PHE A 117 -7.06 18.16 -7.17
C PHE A 117 -5.62 17.69 -6.95
N LYS A 118 -5.42 16.64 -6.15
CA LYS A 118 -4.10 16.09 -5.85
C LYS A 118 -4.04 14.58 -6.05
N GLU A 119 -2.90 14.11 -6.52
CA GLU A 119 -2.60 12.69 -6.46
C GLU A 119 -1.94 12.33 -5.11
N GLU A 120 -2.61 11.47 -4.36
CA GLU A 120 -2.21 11.08 -3.00
C GLU A 120 -2.14 9.55 -2.89
N MET A 121 -1.12 8.96 -3.52
CA MET A 121 -0.96 7.50 -3.52
C MET A 121 -0.31 6.95 -2.25
N SER A 122 0.57 7.71 -1.61
CA SER A 122 1.24 7.27 -0.38
C SER A 122 0.36 7.43 0.85
N ALA A 123 0.40 6.46 1.78
CA ALA A 123 -0.23 6.60 3.09
C ALA A 123 0.28 7.82 3.87
N PHE A 124 1.50 8.28 3.59
CA PHE A 124 2.06 9.49 4.19
C PHE A 124 1.35 10.79 3.79
N ASN A 125 0.52 10.79 2.76
CA ASN A 125 -0.33 11.93 2.45
C ASN A 125 -1.35 12.19 3.58
N ASN A 126 -1.76 11.15 4.31
CA ASN A 126 -2.66 11.27 5.45
C ASN A 126 -1.90 11.67 6.73
N GLN A 127 -2.33 12.77 7.39
CA GLN A 127 -1.69 13.27 8.62
C GLN A 127 -1.82 12.28 9.78
N MET A 128 -3.00 11.67 9.97
CA MET A 128 -3.24 10.72 11.06
C MET A 128 -2.31 9.51 10.98
N PHE A 129 -1.98 9.03 9.78
CA PHE A 129 -1.01 7.96 9.60
C PHE A 129 0.35 8.34 10.18
N ARG A 130 0.86 9.52 9.83
CA ARG A 130 2.14 10.04 10.34
C ARG A 130 2.14 10.23 11.85
N ASP A 131 1.08 10.81 12.38
CA ASP A 131 0.94 11.10 13.82
C ASP A 131 0.93 9.82 14.65
N ILE A 132 0.23 8.79 14.20
CA ILE A 132 0.17 7.50 14.90
C ILE A 132 1.51 6.75 14.81
N LEU A 133 2.20 6.77 13.68
CA LEU A 133 3.54 6.19 13.58
C LEU A 133 4.50 6.83 14.62
N ASN A 134 4.43 8.15 14.76
CA ASN A 134 5.26 8.90 15.71
C ASN A 134 4.84 8.65 17.16
N SER A 135 3.55 8.80 17.49
CA SER A 135 3.04 8.69 18.87
C SER A 135 3.19 7.27 19.43
N ASN A 136 3.08 6.27 18.59
CA ASN A 136 3.31 4.88 18.98
C ASN A 136 4.79 4.48 18.92
N GLU A 137 5.69 5.42 18.61
CA GLU A 137 7.15 5.20 18.54
C GLU A 137 7.53 4.03 17.61
N ILE A 138 6.82 3.89 16.50
CA ILE A 138 7.11 2.85 15.51
C ILE A 138 8.53 3.04 14.98
N LYS A 139 9.25 1.96 14.83
CA LYS A 139 10.62 1.92 14.26
C LYS A 139 10.71 1.06 13.01
N ARG A 140 9.76 0.14 12.85
CA ARG A 140 9.74 -0.80 11.73
C ARG A 140 8.35 -0.86 11.10
N VAL A 141 8.31 -0.94 9.78
CA VAL A 141 7.06 -1.01 9.03
C VAL A 141 7.10 -2.20 8.07
N PHE A 142 6.07 -3.02 8.10
CA PHE A 142 5.81 -4.09 7.14
C PHE A 142 4.63 -3.67 6.26
N ILE A 143 4.78 -3.79 4.94
CA ILE A 143 3.80 -3.30 3.98
C ILE A 143 3.33 -4.44 3.08
N CYS A 144 2.03 -4.54 2.88
CA CYS A 144 1.34 -5.50 2.01
C CYS A 144 0.26 -4.79 1.19
N GLY A 145 -0.15 -5.38 0.06
CA GLY A 145 -1.31 -4.93 -0.71
C GLY A 145 -1.02 -4.52 -2.14
N PHE A 146 -1.73 -3.53 -2.66
CA PHE A 146 -1.72 -3.09 -4.06
C PHE A 146 -1.41 -1.61 -4.19
N THR A 147 -0.77 -1.16 -5.27
CA THR A 147 0.06 -1.94 -6.18
C THR A 147 1.52 -1.74 -5.82
N THR A 148 2.38 -2.73 -6.12
CA THR A 148 3.80 -2.70 -5.73
C THR A 148 4.50 -1.42 -6.18
N GLU A 149 4.22 -0.94 -7.40
CA GLU A 149 4.87 0.22 -7.99
C GLU A 149 4.25 1.57 -7.60
N PHE A 150 3.00 1.60 -7.09
CA PHE A 150 2.32 2.84 -6.72
C PHE A 150 2.15 2.96 -5.20
N SER A 151 0.96 2.67 -4.68
CA SER A 151 0.63 2.95 -3.28
C SER A 151 1.54 2.24 -2.29
N VAL A 152 1.83 0.95 -2.51
CA VAL A 152 2.79 0.18 -1.71
C VAL A 152 4.17 0.79 -1.80
N GLY A 153 4.66 0.98 -3.04
CA GLY A 153 5.99 1.46 -3.32
C GLY A 153 6.26 2.86 -2.79
N LEU A 154 5.36 3.79 -3.07
CA LEU A 154 5.49 5.18 -2.61
C LEU A 154 5.42 5.27 -1.08
N THR A 155 4.52 4.52 -0.44
CA THR A 155 4.47 4.44 1.02
C THR A 155 5.77 3.88 1.59
N ALA A 156 6.33 2.83 0.98
CA ALA A 156 7.59 2.23 1.42
C ALA A 156 8.77 3.20 1.28
N LEU A 157 8.85 3.93 0.17
CA LEU A 157 9.88 4.95 -0.03
C LEU A 157 9.78 6.09 0.98
N ASP A 158 8.56 6.53 1.30
CA ASP A 158 8.34 7.57 2.30
C ASP A 158 8.69 7.08 3.70
N CYS A 159 8.34 5.82 4.06
CA CYS A 159 8.80 5.19 5.30
C CYS A 159 10.33 5.21 5.40
N ALA A 160 11.02 4.77 4.34
CA ALA A 160 12.48 4.73 4.32
C ALA A 160 13.11 6.14 4.40
N ARG A 161 12.53 7.14 3.73
CA ARG A 161 12.95 8.55 3.85
C ARG A 161 12.81 9.11 5.26
N LYS A 162 11.90 8.56 6.05
CA LYS A 162 11.67 8.91 7.46
C LYS A 162 12.41 7.99 8.44
N GLU A 163 13.36 7.22 7.92
CA GLU A 163 14.26 6.35 8.68
C GLU A 163 13.55 5.18 9.41
N TYR A 164 12.33 4.82 8.98
CA TYR A 164 11.74 3.56 9.43
C TYR A 164 12.46 2.38 8.78
N GLU A 165 12.75 1.33 9.55
CA GLU A 165 13.17 0.05 8.98
C GLU A 165 11.99 -0.52 8.18
N THR A 166 12.11 -0.49 6.85
CA THR A 166 10.96 -0.72 5.94
C THR A 166 11.08 -2.04 5.20
N TYR A 167 10.04 -2.84 5.31
CA TYR A 167 9.89 -4.11 4.61
C TYR A 167 8.64 -4.13 3.75
N VAL A 168 8.77 -4.63 2.53
CA VAL A 168 7.64 -4.98 1.65
C VAL A 168 7.59 -6.51 1.56
N ILE A 169 6.44 -7.11 1.91
CA ILE A 169 6.28 -8.57 1.85
C ILE A 169 5.85 -8.94 0.44
N LYS A 170 6.81 -9.45 -0.35
CA LYS A 170 6.66 -9.73 -1.78
C LYS A 170 5.45 -10.59 -2.10
N ASP A 171 5.29 -11.69 -1.36
CA ASP A 171 4.23 -12.67 -1.61
C ASP A 171 2.83 -12.11 -1.26
N ALA A 172 2.79 -11.03 -0.48
CA ALA A 172 1.59 -10.32 -0.08
C ALA A 172 1.35 -9.02 -0.87
N CYS A 173 2.00 -8.86 -2.03
CA CYS A 173 1.84 -7.72 -2.93
C CYS A 173 1.66 -8.18 -4.38
N ARG A 174 1.05 -7.32 -5.20
CA ARG A 174 1.04 -7.46 -6.68
C ARG A 174 1.17 -6.08 -7.31
N GLY A 175 1.91 -6.05 -8.42
CA GLY A 175 2.01 -4.87 -9.29
C GLY A 175 0.96 -4.89 -10.39
N LEU A 176 0.73 -3.75 -11.00
CA LEU A 176 -0.16 -3.57 -12.15
C LEU A 176 0.60 -3.72 -13.46
N ALA A 177 1.83 -3.19 -13.53
CA ALA A 177 2.61 -3.14 -14.75
C ALA A 177 4.06 -3.61 -14.49
N PRO A 178 4.51 -4.73 -15.11
CA PRO A 178 5.83 -5.31 -14.83
C PRO A 178 7.00 -4.34 -14.99
N ALA A 179 6.95 -3.45 -15.99
CA ALA A 179 8.02 -2.48 -16.22
C ALA A 179 8.10 -1.43 -15.10
N SER A 180 6.96 -0.94 -14.64
CA SER A 180 6.88 0.02 -13.53
C SER A 180 7.26 -0.63 -12.20
N GLU A 181 6.83 -1.88 -12.00
CA GLU A 181 7.22 -2.66 -10.83
C GLU A 181 8.75 -2.86 -10.79
N ALA A 182 9.37 -3.25 -11.90
CA ALA A 182 10.83 -3.38 -11.98
C ALA A 182 11.57 -2.05 -11.70
N ALA A 183 11.02 -0.92 -12.13
CA ALA A 183 11.58 0.40 -11.81
C ALA A 183 11.46 0.71 -10.31
N MET A 184 10.32 0.37 -9.68
CA MET A 184 10.13 0.54 -8.25
C MET A 184 11.11 -0.31 -7.43
N LEU A 185 11.36 -1.56 -7.83
CA LEU A 185 12.33 -2.44 -7.16
C LEU A 185 13.73 -1.83 -7.13
N LYS A 186 14.18 -1.20 -8.23
CA LYS A 186 15.44 -0.46 -8.24
C LYS A 186 15.47 0.71 -7.28
N ASN A 187 14.33 1.40 -7.08
CA ASN A 187 14.22 2.46 -6.08
C ASN A 187 14.27 1.90 -4.66
N PHE A 188 13.68 0.73 -4.41
CA PHE A 188 13.80 0.04 -3.13
C PHE A 188 15.26 -0.23 -2.74
N GLU A 189 16.04 -0.78 -3.68
CA GLU A 189 17.47 -1.01 -3.47
C GLU A 189 18.22 0.28 -3.11
N ARG A 190 17.97 1.38 -3.86
CA ARG A 190 18.62 2.68 -3.64
C ARG A 190 18.26 3.32 -2.31
N LYS A 191 17.06 3.07 -1.78
CA LYS A 191 16.53 3.69 -0.57
C LYS A 191 16.48 2.74 0.63
N ASN A 192 17.14 1.58 0.51
CA ASN A 192 17.21 0.57 1.58
C ASN A 192 15.82 0.06 2.06
N VAL A 193 14.86 -0.01 1.14
CA VAL A 193 13.61 -0.75 1.38
C VAL A 193 13.88 -2.23 1.15
N LYS A 194 13.60 -3.05 2.14
CA LYS A 194 13.85 -4.49 2.08
C LYS A 194 12.63 -5.21 1.53
N MET A 195 12.78 -5.87 0.39
CA MET A 195 11.75 -6.75 -0.13
C MET A 195 12.02 -8.18 0.36
N ILE A 196 11.09 -8.75 1.10
CA ILE A 196 11.21 -10.08 1.71
C ILE A 196 10.05 -10.98 1.32
N THR A 197 10.29 -12.29 1.29
CA THR A 197 9.24 -13.29 1.15
C THR A 197 8.47 -13.47 2.47
N TYR A 198 7.30 -14.10 2.41
CA TYR A 198 6.55 -14.45 3.61
C TYR A 198 7.37 -15.37 4.54
N ALA A 199 8.13 -16.33 3.98
CA ALA A 199 9.00 -17.20 4.77
C ALA A 199 10.13 -16.44 5.49
N GLU A 200 10.71 -15.42 4.87
CA GLU A 200 11.71 -14.56 5.51
C GLU A 200 11.07 -13.68 6.59
N PHE A 201 9.86 -13.18 6.33
CA PHE A 201 9.08 -12.50 7.35
C PHE A 201 8.83 -13.39 8.58
N GLU A 202 8.39 -14.64 8.40
CA GLU A 202 8.18 -15.59 9.50
C GLU A 202 9.45 -15.81 10.33
N LYS A 203 10.61 -15.99 9.67
CA LYS A 203 11.91 -16.11 10.33
C LYS A 203 12.28 -14.86 11.14
N LEU A 204 12.00 -13.68 10.58
CA LEU A 204 12.27 -12.41 11.25
C LEU A 204 11.43 -12.27 12.52
N MET A 205 10.15 -12.65 12.46
CA MET A 205 9.24 -12.58 13.60
C MET A 205 9.57 -13.61 14.67
N ALA A 206 10.03 -14.82 14.31
CA ALA A 206 10.46 -15.86 15.25
C ALA A 206 11.73 -15.45 16.02
N ASN A 207 12.72 -14.89 15.34
CA ASN A 207 13.97 -14.44 15.96
C ASN A 207 13.78 -13.31 17.01
N GLU A 208 12.66 -12.60 16.95
CA GLU A 208 12.31 -11.59 17.96
C GLU A 208 11.71 -12.20 19.23
N GLU A 209 11.20 -13.40 19.18
CA GLU A 209 10.71 -14.14 20.36
C GLU A 209 11.85 -14.68 21.20
N GLU A 210 12.90 -15.16 20.55
CA GLU A 210 14.08 -15.75 21.22
C GLU A 210 14.95 -14.69 21.96
N LYS A 211 14.76 -13.40 21.63
CA LYS A 211 15.53 -12.29 22.23
C LYS A 211 14.82 -11.58 23.39
N LYS A 212 13.64 -12.06 23.78
CA LYS A 212 12.88 -11.55 24.92
C LYS A 212 12.98 -12.47 26.12
#